data_3817f89763fde05be02ef1fd796fb9f5
#
_entry.id   3817f89763fde05be02ef1fd796fb9f5
#
_cell.length_a   1.000
_cell.length_b   1.000
_cell.length_c   1.000
_cell.angle_alpha   90.00
_cell.angle_beta   90.00
_cell.angle_gamma   90.00
#
_symmetry.space_group_name_H-M   'P 1'
#
loop_
_entity.id
_entity.type
_entity.pdbx_description
1 polymer ?
#
loop_
_entity_poly.entity_id
_entity_poly.type
_entity_poly.pdbx_seq_one_letter_code
_entity_poly.pdbx_strand_id
1 'polypeptide(L)'
;MSQASIKDAAFGVEEKVRSLIAIAAFALFSSLGWANDRPPGIPEEARYAKVDRVYDGDTLVLMGGSRARIIRLDGIDAPERDQPYGPVATAALEYMVGRAIYYVETDKYDEYVAVVATLYHSKEGYNINASLVCAGFAWWYERYAPDNQLLEDCQKEAREAPKGLWEDDAPVPPWEWRRR
;
A
#
# COMPACT_ATOMS: atom_id res chain seq x y z
N MET A 1 64.01 -23.40 27.31
CA MET A 1 63.01 -23.02 26.33
C MET A 1 63.23 -21.55 26.02
N SER A 2 63.52 -21.25 24.76
CA SER A 2 63.85 -19.87 24.28
C SER A 2 62.63 -18.94 24.31
N GLN A 3 62.88 -17.69 24.68
CA GLN A 3 61.81 -16.62 24.65
C GLN A 3 61.15 -16.42 23.26
N ALA A 4 61.82 -16.84 22.21
CA ALA A 4 61.25 -16.77 20.81
C ALA A 4 60.09 -17.78 20.69
N SER A 5 60.16 -18.96 21.21
CA SER A 5 59.15 -20.02 21.13
C SER A 5 57.81 -19.64 21.82
N ILE A 6 57.87 -18.78 22.86
CA ILE A 6 56.67 -18.32 23.59
C ILE A 6 55.96 -17.20 22.83
N LYS A 7 56.71 -16.34 22.13
CA LYS A 7 56.15 -15.27 21.32
C LYS A 7 55.44 -15.80 20.06
N ASP A 8 55.99 -16.83 19.43
CA ASP A 8 55.39 -17.44 18.24
C ASP A 8 54.08 -18.20 18.60
N ALA A 9 54.04 -18.84 19.78
CA ALA A 9 52.81 -19.48 20.26
C ALA A 9 51.71 -18.44 20.61
N ALA A 10 52.06 -17.30 21.19
CA ALA A 10 51.13 -16.24 21.53
C ALA A 10 50.56 -15.58 20.29
N PHE A 11 51.38 -15.34 19.25
CA PHE A 11 50.98 -14.75 17.97
C PHE A 11 49.92 -15.64 17.23
N GLY A 12 50.16 -16.96 17.21
CA GLY A 12 49.24 -17.91 16.58
C GLY A 12 47.89 -18.04 17.31
N VAL A 13 47.84 -17.80 18.62
CA VAL A 13 46.58 -17.78 19.38
C VAL A 13 45.80 -16.50 19.13
N GLU A 14 46.43 -15.32 19.04
CA GLU A 14 45.76 -14.06 18.73
C GLU A 14 45.13 -14.07 17.31
N GLU A 15 45.85 -14.63 16.34
CA GLU A 15 45.32 -14.72 14.95
C GLU A 15 44.12 -15.66 14.85
N LYS A 16 44.14 -16.81 15.57
CA LYS A 16 42.97 -17.70 15.67
C LYS A 16 41.78 -17.07 16.38
N VAL A 17 42.01 -16.31 17.46
CA VAL A 17 40.93 -15.60 18.17
C VAL A 17 40.33 -14.51 17.31
N ARG A 18 41.12 -13.73 16.57
CA ARG A 18 40.65 -12.73 15.62
C ARG A 18 39.84 -13.35 14.50
N SER A 19 40.24 -14.49 13.95
CA SER A 19 39.52 -15.23 12.92
C SER A 19 38.18 -15.77 13.42
N LEU A 20 38.13 -16.30 14.66
CA LEU A 20 36.90 -16.79 15.28
C LEU A 20 35.92 -15.66 15.60
N ILE A 21 36.42 -14.49 16.03
CA ILE A 21 35.57 -13.29 16.25
C ILE A 21 35.03 -12.78 14.94
N ALA A 22 35.80 -12.75 13.85
CA ALA A 22 35.35 -12.34 12.52
C ALA A 22 34.29 -13.28 11.95
N ILE A 23 34.43 -14.60 12.14
CA ILE A 23 33.45 -15.60 11.72
C ILE A 23 32.18 -15.50 12.56
N ALA A 24 32.27 -15.28 13.86
CA ALA A 24 31.11 -15.09 14.73
C ALA A 24 30.37 -13.78 14.42
N ALA A 25 31.09 -12.69 14.14
CA ALA A 25 30.49 -11.42 13.71
C ALA A 25 29.80 -11.53 12.35
N PHE A 26 30.37 -12.28 11.40
CA PHE A 26 29.76 -12.53 10.10
C PHE A 26 28.51 -13.43 10.21
N ALA A 27 28.52 -14.42 11.08
CA ALA A 27 27.37 -15.28 11.34
C ALA A 27 26.24 -14.54 12.10
N LEU A 28 26.56 -13.60 12.99
CA LEU A 28 25.59 -12.72 13.65
C LEU A 28 25.00 -11.68 12.69
N PHE A 29 25.78 -11.21 11.70
CA PHE A 29 25.29 -10.27 10.68
C PHE A 29 24.40 -10.95 9.64
N SER A 30 24.58 -12.24 9.37
CA SER A 30 23.71 -13.00 8.47
C SER A 30 22.42 -13.50 9.16
N SER A 31 22.32 -13.44 10.49
CA SER A 31 21.09 -13.71 11.24
C SER A 31 20.28 -12.46 11.60
N LEU A 32 20.81 -11.25 11.38
CA LEU A 32 19.94 -10.08 11.19
C LEU A 32 19.27 -10.28 9.83
N GLY A 33 18.14 -10.99 9.86
CA GLY A 33 17.24 -11.08 8.71
C GLY A 33 17.06 -9.67 8.16
N TRP A 34 17.03 -9.57 6.87
CA TRP A 34 16.65 -8.35 6.17
C TRP A 34 15.38 -7.85 6.87
N ALA A 35 15.54 -6.80 7.68
CA ALA A 35 14.40 -6.11 8.25
C ALA A 35 13.52 -5.82 7.04
N ASN A 36 12.31 -6.38 7.04
CA ASN A 36 11.37 -6.17 5.99
C ASN A 36 11.18 -4.65 5.92
N ASP A 37 11.78 -3.99 4.92
CA ASP A 37 11.71 -2.52 4.71
C ASP A 37 10.28 -2.04 4.41
N ARG A 38 9.32 -2.87 4.79
CA ARG A 38 7.90 -2.61 4.67
C ARG A 38 7.51 -1.50 5.65
N PRO A 39 6.93 -0.41 5.18
CA PRO A 39 6.44 0.67 6.05
C PRO A 39 5.44 0.16 7.09
N PRO A 40 5.40 0.78 8.28
CA PRO A 40 4.41 0.47 9.29
C PRO A 40 3.00 0.72 8.75
N GLY A 41 2.01 -0.08 9.20
CA GLY A 41 0.62 0.00 8.75
C GLY A 41 0.26 -0.87 7.54
N ILE A 42 1.25 -1.47 6.88
CA ILE A 42 0.99 -2.42 5.78
C ILE A 42 0.82 -3.83 6.36
N PRO A 43 -0.31 -4.52 6.10
CA PRO A 43 -0.54 -5.90 6.53
C PRO A 43 0.55 -6.87 6.05
N GLU A 44 0.83 -7.91 6.84
CA GLU A 44 1.88 -8.90 6.51
C GLU A 44 1.59 -9.64 5.20
N GLU A 45 0.32 -9.94 4.93
CA GLU A 45 -0.15 -10.61 3.71
C GLU A 45 -0.14 -9.71 2.47
N ALA A 46 0.05 -8.41 2.62
CA ALA A 46 0.04 -7.48 1.51
C ALA A 46 1.14 -7.78 0.50
N ARG A 47 0.78 -7.76 -0.78
CA ARG A 47 1.68 -7.99 -1.91
C ARG A 47 2.16 -6.67 -2.49
N TYR A 48 3.42 -6.63 -2.89
CA TYR A 48 3.98 -5.47 -3.60
C TYR A 48 3.77 -5.61 -5.10
N ALA A 49 3.35 -4.52 -5.77
CA ALA A 49 3.21 -4.48 -7.21
C ALA A 49 3.54 -3.09 -7.79
N LYS A 50 3.97 -3.08 -9.05
CA LYS A 50 4.13 -1.85 -9.82
C LYS A 50 2.79 -1.43 -10.40
N VAL A 51 2.53 -0.13 -10.39
CA VAL A 51 1.38 0.46 -11.06
C VAL A 51 1.70 0.63 -12.54
N ASP A 52 0.85 0.09 -13.42
CA ASP A 52 0.95 0.29 -14.87
C ASP A 52 0.23 1.58 -15.26
N ARG A 53 -1.03 1.71 -14.90
CA ARG A 53 -1.85 2.91 -15.13
C ARG A 53 -3.05 2.96 -14.19
N VAL A 54 -3.57 4.15 -13.98
CA VAL A 54 -4.87 4.39 -13.35
C VAL A 54 -5.93 4.53 -14.44
N TYR A 55 -7.09 3.95 -14.23
CA TYR A 55 -8.21 3.97 -15.16
C TYR A 55 -9.18 5.11 -14.83
N ASP A 56 -9.57 5.18 -13.55
CA ASP A 56 -10.45 6.19 -12.96
C ASP A 56 -10.15 6.35 -11.47
N GLY A 57 -11.06 6.97 -10.70
CA GLY A 57 -10.83 7.29 -9.29
C GLY A 57 -10.78 6.10 -8.33
N ASP A 58 -11.13 4.87 -8.77
CA ASP A 58 -11.13 3.67 -7.93
C ASP A 58 -10.71 2.39 -8.67
N THR A 59 -10.22 2.52 -9.90
CA THR A 59 -9.79 1.41 -10.73
C THR A 59 -8.41 1.67 -11.33
N LEU A 60 -7.52 0.69 -11.20
CA LEU A 60 -6.17 0.76 -11.76
C LEU A 60 -5.69 -0.58 -12.28
N VAL A 61 -4.56 -0.57 -12.98
CA VAL A 61 -3.90 -1.76 -13.48
C VAL A 61 -2.56 -1.93 -12.78
N LEU A 62 -2.36 -3.10 -12.20
CA LEU A 62 -1.09 -3.51 -11.61
C LEU A 62 -0.36 -4.48 -12.53
N MET A 63 0.97 -4.36 -12.56
CA MET A 63 1.85 -5.36 -13.17
C MET A 63 2.25 -6.39 -12.12
N GLY A 64 1.74 -7.62 -12.26
CA GLY A 64 2.10 -8.78 -11.45
C GLY A 64 2.97 -9.74 -12.27
N GLY A 65 4.29 -9.56 -12.25
CA GLY A 65 5.19 -10.34 -13.10
C GLY A 65 4.96 -10.05 -14.59
N SER A 66 4.55 -11.06 -15.38
CA SER A 66 4.29 -10.91 -16.83
C SER A 66 2.82 -10.61 -17.17
N ARG A 67 1.93 -10.47 -16.18
CA ARG A 67 0.49 -10.26 -16.41
C ARG A 67 0.02 -8.99 -15.76
N ALA A 68 -0.76 -8.21 -16.51
CA ALA A 68 -1.51 -7.08 -15.98
C ALA A 68 -2.77 -7.59 -15.25
N ARG A 69 -3.14 -6.93 -14.14
CA ARG A 69 -4.34 -7.24 -13.35
C ARG A 69 -5.12 -5.96 -13.13
N ILE A 70 -6.38 -5.96 -13.45
CA ILE A 70 -7.29 -4.86 -13.13
C ILE A 70 -7.66 -4.98 -11.64
N ILE A 71 -7.53 -3.89 -10.91
CA ILE A 71 -7.84 -3.80 -9.50
C ILE A 71 -8.94 -2.75 -9.31
N ARG A 72 -10.01 -3.15 -8.65
CA ARG A 72 -11.05 -2.26 -8.12
C ARG A 72 -10.80 -2.03 -6.64
N LEU A 73 -10.85 -0.79 -6.18
CA LEU A 73 -10.63 -0.46 -4.77
C LEU A 73 -11.81 -0.91 -3.92
N ASP A 74 -11.54 -1.69 -2.86
CA ASP A 74 -12.57 -2.23 -1.97
C ASP A 74 -13.25 -1.14 -1.15
N GLY A 75 -14.58 -1.25 -1.04
CA GLY A 75 -15.41 -0.46 -0.14
C GLY A 75 -15.64 0.99 -0.54
N ILE A 76 -15.14 1.43 -1.68
CA ILE A 76 -15.34 2.79 -2.18
C ILE A 76 -15.94 2.80 -3.58
N ASP A 77 -16.52 3.95 -3.96
CA ASP A 77 -17.00 4.22 -5.31
C ASP A 77 -16.66 5.68 -5.66
N ALA A 78 -15.81 5.88 -6.65
CA ALA A 78 -15.36 7.20 -7.06
C ALA A 78 -16.24 7.75 -8.20
N PRO A 79 -16.34 9.09 -8.36
CA PRO A 79 -17.01 9.68 -9.50
C PRO A 79 -16.51 9.13 -10.83
N GLU A 80 -17.45 8.82 -11.73
CA GLU A 80 -17.15 8.33 -13.08
C GLU A 80 -16.31 9.34 -13.87
N ARG A 81 -15.59 8.91 -14.88
CA ARG A 81 -14.70 9.80 -15.66
C ARG A 81 -15.39 10.98 -16.31
N ASP A 82 -16.67 10.82 -16.69
CA ASP A 82 -17.53 11.83 -17.29
C ASP A 82 -18.41 12.55 -16.26
N GLN A 83 -18.33 12.18 -15.00
CA GLN A 83 -19.02 12.80 -13.89
C GLN A 83 -18.25 14.04 -13.39
N PRO A 84 -18.92 15.10 -12.90
CA PRO A 84 -18.25 16.13 -12.11
C PRO A 84 -17.37 15.50 -11.03
N TYR A 85 -16.16 16.03 -10.81
CA TYR A 85 -15.11 15.47 -9.94
C TYR A 85 -14.42 14.18 -10.43
N GLY A 86 -14.90 13.47 -11.44
CA GLY A 86 -14.26 12.26 -11.96
C GLY A 86 -12.78 12.44 -12.35
N PRO A 87 -12.43 13.46 -13.16
CA PRO A 87 -11.03 13.73 -13.47
C PRO A 87 -10.17 14.06 -12.24
N VAL A 88 -10.75 14.71 -11.23
CA VAL A 88 -10.06 15.06 -9.98
C VAL A 88 -9.80 13.81 -9.14
N ALA A 89 -10.80 12.92 -9.00
CA ALA A 89 -10.67 11.65 -8.30
C ALA A 89 -9.59 10.76 -8.97
N THR A 90 -9.60 10.69 -10.30
CA THR A 90 -8.57 9.96 -11.07
C THR A 90 -7.17 10.51 -10.79
N ALA A 91 -6.97 11.82 -10.85
CA ALA A 91 -5.70 12.46 -10.57
C ALA A 91 -5.24 12.26 -9.11
N ALA A 92 -6.18 12.24 -8.16
CA ALA A 92 -5.90 11.96 -6.76
C ALA A 92 -5.39 10.53 -6.57
N LEU A 93 -6.03 9.53 -7.19
CA LEU A 93 -5.55 8.15 -7.15
C LEU A 93 -4.18 8.01 -7.82
N GLU A 94 -3.96 8.62 -8.99
CA GLU A 94 -2.64 8.63 -9.67
C GLU A 94 -1.53 9.17 -8.76
N TYR A 95 -1.80 10.28 -8.07
CA TYR A 95 -0.86 10.87 -7.12
C TYR A 95 -0.55 9.93 -5.94
N MET A 96 -1.58 9.33 -5.33
CA MET A 96 -1.44 8.48 -4.15
C MET A 96 -0.76 7.15 -4.45
N VAL A 97 -1.03 6.52 -5.59
CA VAL A 97 -0.40 5.24 -5.93
C VAL A 97 1.04 5.38 -6.43
N GLY A 98 1.38 6.48 -7.05
CA GLY A 98 2.69 6.71 -7.63
C GLY A 98 3.10 5.58 -8.60
N ARG A 99 4.30 5.01 -8.39
CA ARG A 99 4.84 3.96 -9.28
C ARG A 99 4.62 2.54 -8.78
N ALA A 100 4.32 2.39 -7.49
CA ALA A 100 4.16 1.08 -6.87
C ALA A 100 3.40 1.20 -5.55
N ILE A 101 2.70 0.13 -5.19
CA ILE A 101 1.88 0.04 -3.99
C ILE A 101 2.04 -1.33 -3.33
N TYR A 102 1.56 -1.45 -2.09
CA TYR A 102 1.17 -2.73 -1.52
C TYR A 102 -0.35 -2.90 -1.63
N TYR A 103 -0.83 -4.14 -1.74
CA TYR A 103 -2.26 -4.42 -1.82
C TYR A 103 -2.63 -5.72 -1.13
N VAL A 104 -3.85 -5.78 -0.59
CA VAL A 104 -4.47 -6.97 -0.04
C VAL A 104 -5.72 -7.28 -0.86
N GLU A 105 -5.76 -8.45 -1.49
CA GLU A 105 -6.94 -8.92 -2.23
C GLU A 105 -8.03 -9.32 -1.23
N THR A 106 -9.27 -9.01 -1.56
CA THR A 106 -10.44 -9.48 -0.80
C THR A 106 -11.07 -10.68 -1.52
N ASP A 107 -11.93 -11.42 -0.81
CA ASP A 107 -12.71 -12.52 -1.40
C ASP A 107 -13.91 -12.03 -2.22
N LYS A 108 -14.04 -10.72 -2.41
CA LYS A 108 -15.12 -10.11 -3.19
C LYS A 108 -14.81 -10.21 -4.68
N TYR A 109 -15.85 -10.35 -5.48
CA TYR A 109 -15.76 -10.34 -6.93
C TYR A 109 -16.47 -9.10 -7.48
N ASP A 110 -15.85 -8.49 -8.48
CA ASP A 110 -16.42 -7.45 -9.30
C ASP A 110 -17.09 -8.07 -10.55
N GLU A 111 -18.16 -7.45 -11.03
CA GLU A 111 -18.90 -7.91 -12.22
C GLU A 111 -18.03 -7.93 -13.49
N TYR A 112 -16.95 -7.16 -13.51
CA TYR A 112 -16.01 -7.01 -14.64
C TYR A 112 -14.76 -7.87 -14.52
N VAL A 113 -14.76 -8.87 -13.61
CA VAL A 113 -13.58 -9.75 -13.37
C VAL A 113 -12.36 -9.02 -12.85
N ALA A 114 -12.52 -7.84 -12.26
CA ALA A 114 -11.48 -7.13 -11.56
C ALA A 114 -11.22 -7.76 -10.19
N VAL A 115 -9.98 -7.72 -9.74
CA VAL A 115 -9.63 -8.09 -8.36
C VAL A 115 -10.01 -6.94 -7.44
N VAL A 116 -10.80 -7.22 -6.42
CA VAL A 116 -11.14 -6.22 -5.40
C VAL A 116 -10.06 -6.20 -4.34
N ALA A 117 -9.52 -5.03 -4.02
CA ALA A 117 -8.39 -4.92 -3.10
C ALA A 117 -8.36 -3.62 -2.28
N THR A 118 -7.73 -3.71 -1.11
CA THR A 118 -7.29 -2.55 -0.34
C THR A 118 -5.84 -2.23 -0.69
N LEU A 119 -5.56 -0.96 -1.01
CA LEU A 119 -4.24 -0.49 -1.41
C LEU A 119 -3.55 0.29 -0.28
N TYR A 120 -2.23 0.15 -0.21
CA TYR A 120 -1.39 0.84 0.77
C TYR A 120 -0.24 1.55 0.09
N HIS A 121 0.00 2.80 0.48
CA HIS A 121 1.10 3.59 -0.06
C HIS A 121 2.45 2.96 0.22
N SER A 122 3.29 2.80 -0.84
CA SER A 122 4.51 1.98 -0.76
C SER A 122 5.62 2.52 0.15
N LYS A 123 5.59 3.80 0.49
CA LYS A 123 6.61 4.45 1.34
C LYS A 123 6.11 4.80 2.73
N GLU A 124 4.83 5.15 2.86
CA GLU A 124 4.26 5.69 4.10
C GLU A 124 3.29 4.72 4.78
N GLY A 125 2.84 3.68 4.06
CA GLY A 125 2.04 2.59 4.61
C GLY A 125 0.56 2.91 4.86
N TYR A 126 0.09 4.11 4.56
CA TYR A 126 -1.32 4.46 4.77
C TYR A 126 -2.26 3.75 3.79
N ASN A 127 -3.50 3.53 4.20
CA ASN A 127 -4.57 2.98 3.39
C ASN A 127 -5.05 4.02 2.35
N ILE A 128 -4.82 3.75 1.07
CA ILE A 128 -5.17 4.65 -0.05
C ILE A 128 -6.69 4.73 -0.23
N ASN A 129 -7.42 3.62 -0.10
CA ASN A 129 -8.87 3.60 -0.22
C ASN A 129 -9.51 4.57 0.79
N ALA A 130 -9.12 4.46 2.06
CA ALA A 130 -9.60 5.35 3.11
C ALA A 130 -9.17 6.80 2.88
N SER A 131 -7.94 7.04 2.43
CA SER A 131 -7.44 8.38 2.15
C SER A 131 -8.23 9.11 1.06
N LEU A 132 -8.69 8.39 0.02
CA LEU A 132 -9.56 8.94 -1.01
C LEU A 132 -10.91 9.39 -0.43
N VAL A 133 -11.51 8.60 0.45
CA VAL A 133 -12.80 8.95 1.10
C VAL A 133 -12.60 10.12 2.08
N CYS A 134 -11.57 10.06 2.93
CA CYS A 134 -11.28 11.13 3.91
C CYS A 134 -11.00 12.49 3.24
N ALA A 135 -10.41 12.47 2.04
CA ALA A 135 -10.13 13.67 1.26
C ALA A 135 -11.29 14.13 0.37
N GLY A 136 -12.40 13.39 0.34
CA GLY A 136 -13.58 13.69 -0.47
C GLY A 136 -13.38 13.45 -1.97
N PHE A 137 -12.57 12.47 -2.36
CA PHE A 137 -12.38 12.07 -3.76
C PHE A 137 -13.18 10.83 -4.15
N ALA A 138 -13.71 10.09 -3.16
CA ALA A 138 -14.56 8.93 -3.35
C ALA A 138 -15.64 8.86 -2.26
N TRP A 139 -16.69 8.13 -2.56
CA TRP A 139 -17.75 7.78 -1.61
C TRP A 139 -17.39 6.49 -0.89
N TRP A 140 -17.72 6.36 0.39
CA TRP A 140 -17.86 5.06 1.03
C TRP A 140 -19.05 4.32 0.39
N TYR A 141 -18.78 3.14 -0.14
CA TYR A 141 -19.81 2.32 -0.78
C TYR A 141 -20.40 1.35 0.25
N GLU A 142 -21.27 1.87 1.11
CA GLU A 142 -21.89 1.15 2.23
C GLU A 142 -22.44 -0.22 1.83
N ARG A 143 -23.09 -0.32 0.65
CA ARG A 143 -23.67 -1.58 0.16
C ARG A 143 -22.68 -2.74 0.11
N TYR A 144 -21.42 -2.49 -0.20
CA TYR A 144 -20.36 -3.50 -0.34
C TYR A 144 -19.39 -3.55 0.82
N ALA A 145 -19.43 -2.57 1.71
CA ALA A 145 -18.59 -2.49 2.90
C ALA A 145 -19.35 -1.91 4.11
N PRO A 146 -20.53 -2.51 4.50
CA PRO A 146 -21.39 -1.92 5.53
C PRO A 146 -20.72 -1.83 6.91
N ASP A 147 -19.79 -2.73 7.20
CA ASP A 147 -19.11 -2.82 8.50
C ASP A 147 -17.74 -2.12 8.51
N ASN A 148 -17.42 -1.33 7.47
CA ASN A 148 -16.14 -0.64 7.41
C ASN A 148 -16.21 0.73 8.11
N GLN A 149 -16.02 0.70 9.43
CA GLN A 149 -16.07 1.90 10.27
C GLN A 149 -15.08 2.98 9.85
N LEU A 150 -13.89 2.60 9.36
CA LEU A 150 -12.89 3.56 8.89
C LEU A 150 -13.41 4.39 7.71
N LEU A 151 -14.07 3.76 6.74
CA LEU A 151 -14.62 4.46 5.57
C LEU A 151 -15.83 5.33 5.94
N GLU A 152 -16.68 4.84 6.86
CA GLU A 152 -17.80 5.59 7.41
C GLU A 152 -17.32 6.87 8.09
N ASP A 153 -16.37 6.76 9.01
CA ASP A 153 -15.81 7.89 9.75
C ASP A 153 -15.15 8.90 8.79
N CYS A 154 -14.36 8.41 7.83
CA CYS A 154 -13.73 9.24 6.80
C CYS A 154 -14.77 10.06 6.01
N GLN A 155 -15.85 9.42 5.55
CA GLN A 155 -16.89 10.11 4.80
C GLN A 155 -17.63 11.15 5.66
N LYS A 156 -17.91 10.81 6.92
CA LYS A 156 -18.54 11.73 7.85
C LYS A 156 -17.67 12.98 8.06
N GLU A 157 -16.38 12.80 8.35
CA GLU A 157 -15.45 13.92 8.53
C GLU A 157 -15.30 14.78 7.27
N ALA A 158 -15.26 14.14 6.07
CA ALA A 158 -15.17 14.86 4.81
C ALA A 158 -16.40 15.72 4.52
N ARG A 159 -17.59 15.26 4.95
CA ARG A 159 -18.86 16.03 4.84
C ARG A 159 -18.96 17.14 5.86
N GLU A 160 -18.52 16.93 7.11
CA GLU A 160 -18.57 17.92 8.19
C GLU A 160 -17.60 19.11 7.95
N ALA A 161 -16.45 18.84 7.33
CA ALA A 161 -15.52 19.86 6.87
C ALA A 161 -15.43 19.78 5.32
N PRO A 162 -16.40 20.34 4.58
CA PRO A 162 -16.59 20.10 3.16
C PRO A 162 -15.28 20.05 2.38
N LYS A 163 -14.95 18.84 1.89
CA LYS A 163 -13.71 18.55 1.17
C LYS A 163 -14.03 17.88 -0.15
N GLY A 164 -13.31 18.26 -1.19
CA GLY A 164 -13.40 17.61 -2.46
C GLY A 164 -14.84 17.64 -3.03
N LEU A 165 -15.41 16.50 -3.34
CA LEU A 165 -16.78 16.39 -3.88
C LEU A 165 -17.88 16.94 -2.93
N TRP A 166 -17.58 17.06 -1.62
CA TRP A 166 -18.51 17.59 -0.61
C TRP A 166 -18.55 19.12 -0.56
N GLU A 167 -17.74 19.82 -1.39
CA GLU A 167 -17.87 21.27 -1.63
C GLU A 167 -19.08 21.59 -2.50
N ASP A 168 -19.61 20.61 -3.23
CA ASP A 168 -20.88 20.72 -3.97
C ASP A 168 -22.06 20.57 -3.00
N ASP A 169 -23.07 21.44 -3.11
CA ASP A 169 -24.27 21.42 -2.27
C ASP A 169 -25.12 20.15 -2.48
N ALA A 170 -25.01 19.49 -3.64
CA ALA A 170 -25.78 18.31 -4.01
C ALA A 170 -24.93 17.29 -4.80
N PRO A 171 -23.86 16.74 -4.21
CA PRO A 171 -23.00 15.80 -4.91
C PRO A 171 -23.76 14.51 -5.25
N VAL A 172 -23.68 14.09 -6.51
CA VAL A 172 -24.37 12.88 -6.98
C VAL A 172 -23.48 11.67 -6.79
N PRO A 173 -23.97 10.60 -6.13
CA PRO A 173 -23.18 9.38 -5.99
C PRO A 173 -22.97 8.67 -7.35
N PRO A 174 -21.82 7.99 -7.56
CA PRO A 174 -21.52 7.32 -8.82
C PRO A 174 -22.57 6.26 -9.22
N TRP A 175 -23.10 5.51 -8.27
CA TRP A 175 -24.15 4.51 -8.53
C TRP A 175 -25.50 5.10 -8.96
N GLU A 176 -25.74 6.39 -8.70
CA GLU A 176 -26.90 7.12 -9.26
C GLU A 176 -26.57 7.73 -10.63
N TRP A 177 -25.33 8.21 -10.79
CA TRP A 177 -24.85 8.72 -12.06
C TRP A 177 -24.98 7.67 -13.17
N ARG A 178 -24.54 6.44 -12.93
CA ARG A 178 -24.64 5.30 -13.87
C ARG A 178 -26.06 4.91 -14.27
N ARG A 179 -27.10 5.42 -13.61
CA ARG A 179 -28.51 5.14 -13.93
C ARG A 179 -29.17 6.23 -14.76
N ARG A 180 -28.45 7.30 -15.08
CA ARG A 180 -28.94 8.40 -15.90
C ARG A 180 -28.76 8.10 -17.37
#